data_ee65b6e1380f3705ca27d307086aa241
#
_entry.id   ee65b6e1380f3705ca27d307086aa241
#
_cell.length_a   1.000
_cell.length_b   1.000
_cell.length_c   1.000
_cell.angle_alpha   90.00
_cell.angle_beta   90.00
_cell.angle_gamma   90.00
#
_symmetry.space_group_name_H-M   'P 1'
#
loop_
_entity.id
_entity.type
_entity.pdbx_description
1 polymer ?
#
loop_
_entity_poly.entity_id
_entity_poly.type
_entity_poly.pdbx_seq_one_letter_code
_entity_poly.pdbx_strand_id
1 'polypeptide(L)'
;MFSRDLTLARYDAELFAAMEQEAQRQEEHIELIASENYTSPAVMEAQGSVLTNKYAEGYPHKRYYGGCEYVDIVEQLAIDRAKQLFGADYANVQPHAGSQANAAVYLALLSAGDTILGMSLAHGGHLTHGASVSSSGKLYNAVQYGIDANGLIDYDEVERLAVEHKPKMIVAGFSAYSQVLDFARFRAIADKVGAYLFVDMAHVAGLVAAGVYPNPVPFADVVTTTTHKTLRGPRGGLILARANEEIEKKLNSAVFPGAQGGPLEHVIAAKAVCFKEALQPEFKTYQQQVLKNAQSMVQVFLDRGFDVVSGGTQNHLFLLSLIKQDITGKDADAALGRAFITVNKNSVPNDPRSPFVTSGLRIGTPAVTTRGFKEAECRELAGWICDILENMGDESVVDGVREKVKAICAKFPVYGN
;
A
#
# COMPACT_ATOMS: atom_id res chain seq x y z
N MET A 1 30.87 -25.12 9.09
CA MET A 1 30.79 -24.86 7.64
C MET A 1 29.42 -25.34 7.17
N PHE A 2 28.64 -24.54 6.45
CA PHE A 2 27.34 -24.96 5.93
C PHE A 2 27.50 -26.00 4.80
N SER A 3 26.54 -26.92 4.66
CA SER A 3 26.48 -27.86 3.55
C SER A 3 25.77 -27.21 2.35
N ARG A 4 26.34 -27.35 1.15
CA ARG A 4 25.75 -26.83 -0.08
C ARG A 4 24.48 -27.58 -0.53
N ASP A 5 24.34 -28.81 -0.08
CA ASP A 5 23.25 -29.71 -0.46
C ASP A 5 22.10 -29.71 0.56
N LEU A 6 22.22 -28.89 1.62
CA LEU A 6 21.25 -28.82 2.69
C LEU A 6 20.12 -27.85 2.32
N THR A 7 18.96 -28.40 2.02
CA THR A 7 17.74 -27.63 1.78
C THR A 7 17.07 -27.24 3.10
N LEU A 8 16.22 -26.19 3.08
CA LEU A 8 15.47 -25.77 4.27
C LEU A 8 14.64 -26.91 4.86
N ALA A 9 13.98 -27.69 4.01
CA ALA A 9 13.18 -28.84 4.44
C ALA A 9 13.97 -29.89 5.26
N ARG A 10 15.27 -30.06 4.98
CA ARG A 10 16.14 -30.99 5.70
C ARG A 10 16.80 -30.37 6.92
N TYR A 11 17.01 -29.05 6.89
CA TYR A 11 17.72 -28.36 7.96
C TYR A 11 16.79 -27.89 9.08
N ASP A 12 15.64 -27.34 8.70
CA ASP A 12 14.63 -26.79 9.60
C ASP A 12 13.23 -27.18 9.12
N ALA A 13 12.85 -28.40 9.42
CA ALA A 13 11.58 -28.97 8.98
C ALA A 13 10.36 -28.25 9.59
N GLU A 14 10.50 -27.68 10.80
CA GLU A 14 9.43 -26.91 11.46
C GLU A 14 9.16 -25.60 10.73
N LEU A 15 10.20 -24.84 10.43
CA LEU A 15 10.08 -23.61 9.65
C LEU A 15 9.57 -23.89 8.22
N PHE A 16 10.09 -24.94 7.58
CA PHE A 16 9.63 -25.34 6.25
C PHE A 16 8.15 -25.68 6.24
N ALA A 17 7.67 -26.47 7.22
CA ALA A 17 6.25 -26.82 7.34
C ALA A 17 5.36 -25.59 7.54
N ALA A 18 5.79 -24.60 8.32
CA ALA A 18 5.04 -23.33 8.47
C ALA A 18 4.97 -22.53 7.17
N MET A 19 6.06 -22.50 6.40
CA MET A 19 6.07 -21.82 5.08
C MET A 19 5.16 -22.52 4.06
N GLU A 20 5.13 -23.85 4.04
CA GLU A 20 4.22 -24.63 3.19
C GLU A 20 2.75 -24.39 3.58
N GLN A 21 2.45 -24.32 4.89
CA GLN A 21 1.10 -23.99 5.36
C GLN A 21 0.67 -22.58 4.92
N GLU A 22 1.57 -21.59 4.94
CA GLU A 22 1.25 -20.24 4.44
C GLU A 22 1.08 -20.24 2.92
N ALA A 23 1.90 -20.99 2.17
CA ALA A 23 1.72 -21.13 0.73
C ALA A 23 0.37 -21.76 0.40
N GLN A 24 -0.03 -22.82 1.11
CA GLN A 24 -1.35 -23.42 0.97
C GLN A 24 -2.49 -22.47 1.33
N ARG A 25 -2.35 -21.69 2.41
CA ARG A 25 -3.32 -20.67 2.79
C ARG A 25 -3.52 -19.65 1.68
N GLN A 26 -2.46 -19.17 1.06
CA GLN A 26 -2.54 -18.22 -0.05
C GLN A 26 -3.25 -18.81 -1.27
N GLU A 27 -3.09 -20.10 -1.54
CA GLU A 27 -3.80 -20.77 -2.64
C GLU A 27 -5.29 -21.00 -2.32
N GLU A 28 -5.65 -21.34 -1.09
CA GLU A 28 -7.00 -21.72 -0.69
C GLU A 28 -7.89 -20.56 -0.25
N HIS A 29 -7.30 -19.43 0.19
CA HIS A 29 -8.04 -18.28 0.68
C HIS A 29 -8.14 -17.17 -0.36
N ILE A 30 -9.21 -16.38 -0.28
CA ILE A 30 -9.36 -15.15 -1.04
C ILE A 30 -8.81 -13.98 -0.22
N GLU A 31 -7.84 -13.27 -0.79
CA GLU A 31 -7.20 -12.11 -0.18
C GLU A 31 -7.85 -10.80 -0.66
N LEU A 32 -8.46 -10.06 0.26
CA LEU A 32 -9.10 -8.77 0.02
C LEU A 32 -8.53 -7.63 0.87
N ILE A 33 -7.44 -7.87 1.61
CA ILE A 33 -6.71 -6.78 2.28
C ILE A 33 -6.15 -5.86 1.20
N ALA A 34 -6.60 -4.60 1.18
CA ALA A 34 -6.28 -3.64 0.11
C ALA A 34 -4.80 -3.32 -0.07
N SER A 35 -3.97 -3.64 0.94
CA SER A 35 -2.52 -3.44 0.95
C SER A 35 -1.72 -4.70 0.64
N GLU A 36 -2.37 -5.81 0.27
CA GLU A 36 -1.74 -7.07 -0.10
C GLU A 36 -1.88 -7.38 -1.59
N ASN A 37 -0.91 -8.13 -2.10
CA ASN A 37 -0.88 -8.60 -3.47
C ASN A 37 0.05 -9.82 -3.58
N TYR A 38 -0.05 -10.55 -4.68
CA TYR A 38 0.83 -11.65 -5.02
C TYR A 38 1.91 -11.17 -5.98
N THR A 39 3.16 -11.27 -5.59
CA THR A 39 4.29 -10.89 -6.44
C THR A 39 4.67 -12.02 -7.41
N SER A 40 5.32 -11.69 -8.53
CA SER A 40 5.70 -12.70 -9.51
C SER A 40 6.81 -13.65 -9.00
N PRO A 41 6.93 -14.86 -9.56
CA PRO A 41 8.05 -15.75 -9.27
C PRO A 41 9.41 -15.10 -9.53
N ALA A 42 9.55 -14.26 -10.57
CA ALA A 42 10.78 -13.55 -10.88
C ALA A 42 11.18 -12.53 -9.79
N VAL A 43 10.22 -11.86 -9.18
CA VAL A 43 10.46 -10.99 -8.02
C VAL A 43 10.94 -11.80 -6.83
N MET A 44 10.34 -12.95 -6.55
CA MET A 44 10.77 -13.85 -5.45
C MET A 44 12.15 -14.43 -5.70
N GLU A 45 12.48 -14.80 -6.94
CA GLU A 45 13.80 -15.30 -7.33
C GLU A 45 14.88 -14.23 -7.09
N ALA A 46 14.64 -12.99 -7.50
CA ALA A 46 15.56 -11.87 -7.25
C ALA A 46 15.75 -11.63 -5.75
N GLN A 47 14.69 -11.72 -4.96
CA GLN A 47 14.72 -11.54 -3.51
C GLN A 47 15.51 -12.65 -2.80
N GLY A 48 15.46 -13.89 -3.27
CA GLY A 48 16.21 -15.04 -2.76
C GLY A 48 17.65 -15.15 -3.31
N SER A 49 18.16 -14.14 -4.00
CA SER A 49 19.47 -14.19 -4.68
C SER A 49 20.66 -13.98 -3.73
N VAL A 50 21.85 -14.28 -4.24
CA VAL A 50 23.13 -14.08 -3.54
C VAL A 50 23.44 -12.60 -3.23
N LEU A 51 22.68 -11.67 -3.78
CA LEU A 51 22.81 -10.25 -3.49
C LEU A 51 22.57 -9.91 -2.01
N THR A 52 21.89 -10.79 -1.27
CA THR A 52 21.73 -10.69 0.19
C THR A 52 23.07 -10.65 0.95
N ASN A 53 24.14 -11.18 0.35
CA ASN A 53 25.45 -11.24 0.98
C ASN A 53 26.26 -9.94 0.86
N LYS A 54 25.83 -9.01 -0.02
CA LYS A 54 26.66 -7.84 -0.35
C LYS A 54 26.35 -6.64 0.55
N TYR A 55 27.39 -6.11 1.17
CA TYR A 55 27.35 -4.87 1.94
C TYR A 55 27.73 -3.69 1.04
N ALA A 56 26.78 -2.76 0.77
CA ALA A 56 26.93 -1.72 -0.25
C ALA A 56 26.54 -0.32 0.24
N GLU A 57 27.03 0.11 1.41
CA GLU A 57 26.80 1.47 1.92
C GLU A 57 27.24 2.54 0.91
N GLY A 58 26.48 3.60 0.83
CA GLY A 58 26.61 4.64 -0.18
C GLY A 58 25.61 4.46 -1.31
N TYR A 59 25.95 4.97 -2.49
CA TYR A 59 25.13 4.97 -3.70
C TYR A 59 25.90 4.45 -4.90
N PRO A 60 25.27 4.08 -6.02
CA PRO A 60 25.98 3.63 -7.21
C PRO A 60 27.15 4.55 -7.57
N HIS A 61 28.31 3.95 -7.82
CA HIS A 61 29.59 4.62 -8.11
C HIS A 61 30.17 5.49 -6.97
N LYS A 62 29.52 5.50 -5.80
CA LYS A 62 29.97 6.26 -4.59
C LYS A 62 29.78 5.39 -3.33
N ARG A 63 30.38 4.19 -3.35
CA ARG A 63 30.30 3.22 -2.24
C ARG A 63 31.43 3.39 -1.25
N TYR A 64 31.16 3.00 -0.02
CA TYR A 64 32.18 2.96 1.04
C TYR A 64 32.98 1.65 1.02
N TYR A 65 32.51 0.64 0.27
CA TYR A 65 33.12 -0.70 0.19
C TYR A 65 33.42 -1.10 -1.23
N GLY A 66 34.45 -1.96 -1.41
CA GLY A 66 34.79 -2.54 -2.72
C GLY A 66 33.84 -3.67 -3.13
N GLY A 67 34.00 -4.14 -4.37
CA GLY A 67 33.21 -5.26 -4.91
C GLY A 67 31.75 -4.92 -5.18
N CYS A 68 31.44 -3.66 -5.51
CA CYS A 68 30.11 -3.17 -5.74
C CYS A 68 29.76 -3.01 -7.23
N GLU A 69 30.64 -3.36 -8.14
CA GLU A 69 30.49 -3.14 -9.59
C GLU A 69 29.21 -3.74 -10.17
N TYR A 70 28.73 -4.87 -9.65
CA TYR A 70 27.50 -5.51 -10.12
C TYR A 70 26.25 -5.03 -9.37
N VAL A 71 26.32 -4.79 -8.06
CA VAL A 71 25.17 -4.22 -7.32
C VAL A 71 24.91 -2.78 -7.75
N ASP A 72 25.93 -2.04 -8.18
CA ASP A 72 25.74 -0.72 -8.79
C ASP A 72 24.86 -0.78 -10.05
N ILE A 73 25.06 -1.80 -10.89
CA ILE A 73 24.22 -2.03 -12.06
C ILE A 73 22.78 -2.34 -11.65
N VAL A 74 22.61 -3.20 -10.63
CA VAL A 74 21.28 -3.59 -10.13
C VAL A 74 20.54 -2.38 -9.57
N GLU A 75 21.19 -1.61 -8.70
CA GLU A 75 20.55 -0.43 -8.09
C GLU A 75 20.27 0.65 -9.14
N GLN A 76 21.20 0.88 -10.09
CA GLN A 76 20.98 1.85 -11.16
C GLN A 76 19.80 1.45 -12.06
N LEU A 77 19.63 0.16 -12.39
CA LEU A 77 18.46 -0.33 -13.11
C LEU A 77 17.15 -0.06 -12.36
N ALA A 78 17.14 -0.25 -11.04
CA ALA A 78 15.97 0.06 -10.22
C ALA A 78 15.65 1.56 -10.23
N ILE A 79 16.67 2.41 -10.08
CA ILE A 79 16.53 3.88 -10.13
C ILE A 79 15.98 4.33 -11.48
N ASP A 80 16.58 3.89 -12.58
CA ASP A 80 16.20 4.32 -13.93
C ASP A 80 14.77 3.89 -14.28
N ARG A 81 14.41 2.66 -13.93
CA ARG A 81 13.06 2.13 -14.14
C ARG A 81 12.02 2.85 -13.29
N ALA A 82 12.34 3.18 -12.03
CA ALA A 82 11.44 3.96 -11.16
C ALA A 82 11.21 5.36 -11.74
N LYS A 83 12.27 6.04 -12.19
CA LYS A 83 12.17 7.36 -12.84
C LYS A 83 11.32 7.29 -14.11
N GLN A 84 11.55 6.32 -14.97
CA GLN A 84 10.76 6.11 -16.17
C GLN A 84 9.29 5.83 -15.86
N LEU A 85 9.03 4.96 -14.89
CA LEU A 85 7.68 4.51 -14.54
C LEU A 85 6.79 5.64 -14.03
N PHE A 86 7.34 6.55 -13.24
CA PHE A 86 6.59 7.61 -12.58
C PHE A 86 6.81 9.01 -13.20
N GLY A 87 7.70 9.14 -14.19
CA GLY A 87 8.06 10.42 -14.77
C GLY A 87 8.78 11.33 -13.77
N ALA A 88 9.61 10.76 -12.92
CA ALA A 88 10.39 11.47 -11.91
C ALA A 88 11.83 11.75 -12.40
N ASP A 89 12.43 12.83 -11.91
CA ASP A 89 13.83 13.17 -12.21
C ASP A 89 14.79 12.52 -11.20
N TYR A 90 14.30 12.25 -9.98
CA TYR A 90 15.04 11.63 -8.89
C TYR A 90 14.30 10.41 -8.36
N ALA A 91 15.05 9.36 -8.02
CA ALA A 91 14.55 8.19 -7.31
C ALA A 91 15.60 7.67 -6.31
N ASN A 92 15.17 7.34 -5.09
CA ASN A 92 15.95 6.59 -4.11
C ASN A 92 15.24 5.27 -3.81
N VAL A 93 15.88 4.16 -4.16
CA VAL A 93 15.32 2.81 -4.06
C VAL A 93 15.75 2.06 -2.80
N GLN A 94 16.57 2.70 -1.95
CA GLN A 94 17.14 2.07 -0.75
C GLN A 94 16.19 1.98 0.46
N PRO A 95 15.12 2.79 0.64
CA PRO A 95 14.25 2.63 1.79
C PRO A 95 13.74 1.19 1.96
N HIS A 96 13.92 0.62 3.17
CA HIS A 96 13.55 -0.75 3.48
C HIS A 96 12.02 -0.94 3.54
N ALA A 97 11.28 0.11 3.90
CA ALA A 97 9.82 0.11 3.95
C ALA A 97 9.26 1.50 3.66
N GLY A 98 7.96 1.61 3.38
CA GLY A 98 7.28 2.90 3.18
C GLY A 98 7.40 3.83 4.39
N SER A 99 7.24 3.30 5.60
CA SER A 99 7.41 4.09 6.84
C SER A 99 8.81 4.67 7.01
N GLN A 100 9.84 3.95 6.56
CA GLN A 100 11.23 4.43 6.57
C GLN A 100 11.48 5.46 5.47
N ALA A 101 10.85 5.30 4.30
CA ALA A 101 10.86 6.33 3.26
C ALA A 101 10.23 7.63 3.77
N ASN A 102 9.07 7.56 4.43
CA ASN A 102 8.41 8.71 5.02
C ASN A 102 9.27 9.36 6.12
N ALA A 103 9.86 8.55 7.00
CA ALA A 103 10.76 9.04 8.05
C ALA A 103 11.99 9.77 7.47
N ALA A 104 12.56 9.24 6.38
CA ALA A 104 13.68 9.90 5.70
C ALA A 104 13.27 11.24 5.07
N VAL A 105 12.07 11.34 4.50
CA VAL A 105 11.53 12.62 3.97
C VAL A 105 11.37 13.65 5.09
N TYR A 106 10.80 13.25 6.22
CA TYR A 106 10.68 14.15 7.38
C TYR A 106 12.06 14.59 7.90
N LEU A 107 12.99 13.65 8.05
CA LEU A 107 14.36 13.95 8.50
C LEU A 107 15.10 14.89 7.54
N ALA A 108 14.86 14.76 6.23
CA ALA A 108 15.48 15.58 5.21
C ALA A 108 15.00 17.03 5.20
N LEU A 109 13.69 17.25 5.46
CA LEU A 109 13.03 18.52 5.17
C LEU A 109 12.53 19.26 6.40
N LEU A 110 12.48 18.60 7.57
CA LEU A 110 11.92 19.15 8.80
C LEU A 110 12.91 19.06 9.97
N SER A 111 12.66 19.88 10.97
CA SER A 111 13.25 19.76 12.30
C SER A 111 12.23 19.23 13.30
N ALA A 112 12.70 18.57 14.36
CA ALA A 112 11.80 18.13 15.45
C ALA A 112 11.00 19.32 16.01
N GLY A 113 9.70 19.11 16.21
CA GLY A 113 8.75 20.14 16.64
C GLY A 113 8.14 20.97 15.51
N ASP A 114 8.60 20.84 14.27
CA ASP A 114 7.93 21.48 13.13
C ASP A 114 6.48 20.98 12.97
N THR A 115 5.61 21.84 12.46
CA THR A 115 4.20 21.48 12.24
C THR A 115 4.03 20.78 10.91
N ILE A 116 3.31 19.65 10.92
CA ILE A 116 2.84 18.94 9.73
C ILE A 116 1.31 18.91 9.71
N LEU A 117 0.73 18.92 8.51
CA LEU A 117 -0.70 18.78 8.30
C LEU A 117 -0.96 17.51 7.47
N GLY A 118 -1.57 16.49 8.05
CA GLY A 118 -1.81 15.19 7.43
C GLY A 118 -3.23 14.68 7.64
N MET A 119 -3.62 13.66 6.86
CA MET A 119 -4.93 13.04 7.00
C MET A 119 -5.04 12.25 8.32
N SER A 120 -6.13 12.45 9.05
CA SER A 120 -6.45 11.72 10.28
C SER A 120 -6.50 10.20 10.04
N LEU A 121 -5.91 9.43 10.96
CA LEU A 121 -5.97 7.97 10.93
C LEU A 121 -7.41 7.46 10.96
N ALA A 122 -8.30 8.09 11.74
CA ALA A 122 -9.71 7.74 11.83
C ALA A 122 -10.48 7.99 10.52
N HIS A 123 -9.97 8.86 9.66
CA HIS A 123 -10.56 9.22 8.38
C HIS A 123 -9.81 8.62 7.17
N GLY A 124 -8.94 7.65 7.40
CA GLY A 124 -8.26 6.91 6.35
C GLY A 124 -6.80 7.30 6.09
N GLY A 125 -6.20 8.17 6.91
CA GLY A 125 -4.76 8.47 6.86
C GLY A 125 -3.88 7.27 7.22
N HIS A 126 -2.58 7.42 7.05
CA HIS A 126 -1.60 6.42 7.48
C HIS A 126 -1.00 6.79 8.84
N LEU A 127 -0.52 5.79 9.59
CA LEU A 127 0.16 5.99 10.89
C LEU A 127 1.27 7.04 10.80
N THR A 128 2.06 7.03 9.73
CA THR A 128 3.17 7.96 9.51
C THR A 128 2.75 9.36 9.04
N HIS A 129 1.45 9.65 8.95
CA HIS A 129 0.94 10.99 8.62
C HIS A 129 0.60 11.83 9.86
N GLY A 130 1.26 11.56 10.99
CA GLY A 130 1.08 12.33 12.22
C GLY A 130 0.26 11.63 13.31
N ALA A 131 -0.01 10.32 13.21
CA ALA A 131 -0.69 9.60 14.28
C ALA A 131 0.17 9.60 15.56
N SER A 132 -0.43 9.88 16.70
CA SER A 132 0.26 10.07 18.00
C SER A 132 1.09 8.87 18.46
N VAL A 133 0.75 7.66 17.98
CA VAL A 133 1.48 6.42 18.29
C VAL A 133 2.72 6.22 17.42
N SER A 134 2.84 6.92 16.29
CA SER A 134 3.96 6.81 15.37
C SER A 134 5.04 7.86 15.65
N SER A 135 6.24 7.67 15.08
CA SER A 135 7.33 8.64 15.16
C SER A 135 6.93 10.01 14.63
N SER A 136 6.11 10.06 13.56
CA SER A 136 5.66 11.34 12.99
C SER A 136 4.80 12.16 13.96
N GLY A 137 3.92 11.52 14.73
CA GLY A 137 3.12 12.21 15.76
C GLY A 137 3.86 12.46 17.07
N LYS A 138 5.01 11.80 17.30
CA LYS A 138 5.86 12.01 18.50
C LYS A 138 6.91 13.09 18.30
N LEU A 139 7.42 13.24 17.09
CA LEU A 139 8.53 14.16 16.79
C LEU A 139 8.05 15.51 16.24
N TYR A 140 6.87 15.55 15.62
CA TYR A 140 6.33 16.73 14.96
C TYR A 140 5.02 17.17 15.61
N ASN A 141 4.69 18.46 15.48
CA ASN A 141 3.39 18.99 15.86
C ASN A 141 2.38 18.63 14.75
N ALA A 142 1.66 17.52 14.92
CA ALA A 142 0.76 16.97 13.91
C ALA A 142 -0.64 17.59 14.02
N VAL A 143 -1.02 18.38 13.02
CA VAL A 143 -2.39 18.81 12.75
C VAL A 143 -3.02 17.86 11.76
N GLN A 144 -4.30 17.55 11.93
CA GLN A 144 -4.97 16.55 11.11
C GLN A 144 -6.19 17.13 10.41
N TYR A 145 -6.31 16.88 9.09
CA TYR A 145 -7.53 17.08 8.34
C TYR A 145 -8.33 15.78 8.21
N GLY A 146 -9.60 15.90 7.89
CA GLY A 146 -10.49 14.75 7.77
C GLY A 146 -11.28 14.74 6.47
N ILE A 147 -12.39 14.02 6.51
CA ILE A 147 -13.40 13.93 5.46
C ILE A 147 -14.71 14.54 5.96
N ASP A 148 -15.54 15.01 5.06
CA ASP A 148 -16.86 15.55 5.32
C ASP A 148 -17.89 14.45 5.59
N ALA A 149 -19.16 14.85 5.78
CA ALA A 149 -20.26 13.92 6.01
C ALA A 149 -20.56 12.97 4.85
N ASN A 150 -20.09 13.28 3.64
CA ASN A 150 -20.21 12.45 2.46
C ASN A 150 -19.03 11.49 2.27
N GLY A 151 -18.05 11.52 3.19
CA GLY A 151 -16.84 10.72 3.10
C GLY A 151 -15.80 11.27 2.11
N LEU A 152 -15.84 12.56 1.79
CA LEU A 152 -14.93 13.23 0.87
C LEU A 152 -13.97 14.18 1.62
N ILE A 153 -12.75 14.33 1.12
CA ILE A 153 -11.82 15.33 1.66
C ILE A 153 -12.39 16.73 1.38
N ASP A 154 -12.57 17.52 2.45
CA ASP A 154 -12.93 18.92 2.37
C ASP A 154 -11.65 19.77 2.19
N TYR A 155 -11.35 20.14 0.95
CA TYR A 155 -10.16 20.93 0.63
C TYR A 155 -10.21 22.35 1.19
N ASP A 156 -11.39 22.91 1.42
CA ASP A 156 -11.53 24.23 2.03
C ASP A 156 -11.16 24.18 3.51
N GLU A 157 -11.53 23.07 4.19
CA GLU A 157 -11.06 22.80 5.56
C GLU A 157 -9.55 22.54 5.60
N VAL A 158 -8.97 21.79 4.66
CA VAL A 158 -7.52 21.61 4.55
C VAL A 158 -6.83 22.99 4.41
N GLU A 159 -7.35 23.87 3.56
CA GLU A 159 -6.81 25.20 3.38
C GLU A 159 -6.93 26.06 4.66
N ARG A 160 -8.09 26.03 5.32
CA ARG A 160 -8.32 26.73 6.59
C ARG A 160 -7.30 26.30 7.66
N LEU A 161 -7.11 25.00 7.84
CA LEU A 161 -6.12 24.45 8.79
C LEU A 161 -4.70 24.83 8.41
N ALA A 162 -4.36 24.81 7.13
CA ALA A 162 -3.03 25.22 6.65
C ALA A 162 -2.75 26.70 6.95
N VAL A 163 -3.71 27.57 6.72
CA VAL A 163 -3.57 29.02 7.01
C VAL A 163 -3.47 29.29 8.52
N GLU A 164 -4.27 28.59 9.32
CA GLU A 164 -4.29 28.74 10.79
C GLU A 164 -2.98 28.23 11.43
N HIS A 165 -2.54 27.03 11.06
CA HIS A 165 -1.42 26.36 11.73
C HIS A 165 -0.06 26.54 11.04
N LYS A 166 -0.04 27.05 9.81
CA LYS A 166 1.16 27.33 9.01
C LYS A 166 2.17 26.16 9.03
N PRO A 167 1.73 24.93 8.61
CA PRO A 167 2.60 23.78 8.62
C PRO A 167 3.79 23.99 7.69
N LYS A 168 4.94 23.42 8.03
CA LYS A 168 6.08 23.35 7.13
C LYS A 168 5.91 22.32 6.04
N MET A 169 5.03 21.32 6.27
CA MET A 169 4.77 20.27 5.32
C MET A 169 3.29 19.87 5.36
N ILE A 170 2.67 19.75 4.20
CA ILE A 170 1.35 19.14 4.00
C ILE A 170 1.59 17.74 3.45
N VAL A 171 0.99 16.74 4.11
CA VAL A 171 1.09 15.33 3.74
C VAL A 171 -0.23 14.90 3.11
N ALA A 172 -0.20 14.61 1.80
CA ALA A 172 -1.31 14.04 1.08
C ALA A 172 -1.08 12.53 0.87
N GLY A 173 -2.15 11.75 0.92
CA GLY A 173 -2.07 10.29 0.82
C GLY A 173 -2.97 9.62 1.84
N PHE A 174 -3.22 8.33 1.65
CA PHE A 174 -4.17 7.59 2.45
C PHE A 174 -3.85 6.09 2.55
N SER A 175 -4.50 5.43 3.51
CA SER A 175 -4.57 3.98 3.65
C SER A 175 -5.98 3.43 3.42
N ALA A 176 -7.01 4.26 3.61
CA ALA A 176 -8.42 3.86 3.57
C ALA A 176 -9.32 4.99 3.05
N TYR A 177 -9.06 5.45 1.84
CA TYR A 177 -9.87 6.46 1.14
C TYR A 177 -10.15 5.98 -0.29
N SER A 178 -11.41 6.00 -0.70
CA SER A 178 -11.86 5.35 -1.94
C SER A 178 -11.94 6.27 -3.15
N GLN A 179 -11.68 7.58 -2.98
CA GLN A 179 -11.80 8.54 -4.07
C GLN A 179 -10.44 9.02 -4.59
N VAL A 180 -10.47 9.79 -5.66
CA VAL A 180 -9.28 10.41 -6.23
C VAL A 180 -8.86 11.63 -5.40
N LEU A 181 -7.55 11.81 -5.22
CA LEU A 181 -6.97 13.02 -4.62
C LEU A 181 -6.74 14.09 -5.69
N ASP A 182 -7.09 15.33 -5.38
CA ASP A 182 -6.75 16.51 -6.19
C ASP A 182 -5.38 17.06 -5.75
N PHE A 183 -4.33 16.58 -6.41
CA PHE A 183 -2.96 17.01 -6.11
C PHE A 183 -2.70 18.49 -6.49
N ALA A 184 -3.42 19.01 -7.49
CA ALA A 184 -3.31 20.42 -7.87
C ALA A 184 -3.86 21.33 -6.76
N ARG A 185 -4.98 20.92 -6.13
CA ARG A 185 -5.55 21.65 -4.99
C ARG A 185 -4.62 21.60 -3.78
N PHE A 186 -4.05 20.42 -3.45
CA PHE A 186 -3.04 20.32 -2.39
C PHE A 186 -1.82 21.20 -2.66
N ARG A 187 -1.33 21.26 -3.91
CA ARG A 187 -0.21 22.14 -4.30
C ARG A 187 -0.54 23.61 -4.08
N ALA A 188 -1.71 24.04 -4.53
CA ALA A 188 -2.16 25.44 -4.35
C ALA A 188 -2.23 25.83 -2.86
N ILE A 189 -2.74 24.92 -2.02
CA ILE A 189 -2.80 25.14 -0.56
C ILE A 189 -1.39 25.24 0.03
N ALA A 190 -0.49 24.33 -0.35
CA ALA A 190 0.87 24.33 0.14
C ALA A 190 1.64 25.59 -0.27
N ASP A 191 1.47 26.05 -1.52
CA ASP A 191 2.07 27.30 -2.01
C ASP A 191 1.58 28.52 -1.24
N LYS A 192 0.28 28.56 -0.92
CA LYS A 192 -0.33 29.67 -0.17
C LYS A 192 0.30 29.90 1.20
N VAL A 193 0.77 28.83 1.85
CA VAL A 193 1.37 28.90 3.19
C VAL A 193 2.89 28.70 3.20
N GLY A 194 3.51 28.47 2.04
CA GLY A 194 4.95 28.23 1.90
C GLY A 194 5.39 26.89 2.45
N ALA A 195 4.51 25.86 2.43
CA ALA A 195 4.79 24.53 2.90
C ALA A 195 5.33 23.61 1.79
N TYR A 196 6.11 22.60 2.17
CA TYR A 196 6.37 21.47 1.28
C TYR A 196 5.09 20.67 1.07
N LEU A 197 4.87 20.20 -0.17
CA LEU A 197 3.86 19.19 -0.46
C LEU A 197 4.56 17.83 -0.55
N PHE A 198 4.28 16.97 0.41
CA PHE A 198 4.72 15.59 0.45
C PHE A 198 3.55 14.66 0.14
N VAL A 199 3.69 13.78 -0.84
CA VAL A 199 2.63 12.81 -1.21
C VAL A 199 3.11 11.38 -0.97
N ASP A 200 2.37 10.67 -0.12
CA ASP A 200 2.50 9.23 0.05
C ASP A 200 1.46 8.51 -0.83
N MET A 201 1.90 8.01 -1.99
CA MET A 201 1.02 7.32 -2.94
C MET A 201 1.03 5.80 -2.76
N ALA A 202 1.47 5.27 -1.63
CA ALA A 202 1.71 3.84 -1.42
C ALA A 202 0.54 2.95 -1.85
N HIS A 203 -0.70 3.34 -1.53
CA HIS A 203 -1.87 2.55 -1.89
C HIS A 203 -2.17 2.54 -3.38
N VAL A 204 -1.91 3.63 -4.08
CA VAL A 204 -2.29 3.81 -5.49
C VAL A 204 -1.13 3.78 -6.47
N ALA A 205 0.08 3.47 -6.02
CA ALA A 205 1.28 3.54 -6.87
C ALA A 205 1.18 2.71 -8.15
N GLY A 206 0.57 1.54 -8.10
CA GLY A 206 0.33 0.72 -9.29
C GLY A 206 -0.66 1.37 -10.27
N LEU A 207 -1.70 2.01 -9.75
CA LEU A 207 -2.68 2.75 -10.55
C LEU A 207 -2.05 4.00 -11.19
N VAL A 208 -1.19 4.70 -10.45
CA VAL A 208 -0.41 5.85 -10.96
C VAL A 208 0.55 5.40 -12.07
N ALA A 209 1.30 4.32 -11.83
CA ALA A 209 2.23 3.76 -12.80
C ALA A 209 1.54 3.34 -14.12
N ALA A 210 0.32 2.84 -14.03
CA ALA A 210 -0.50 2.45 -15.17
C ALA A 210 -1.23 3.62 -15.85
N GLY A 211 -1.14 4.84 -15.30
CA GLY A 211 -1.84 6.02 -15.82
C GLY A 211 -3.36 5.97 -15.66
N VAL A 212 -3.87 5.24 -14.67
CA VAL A 212 -5.31 5.12 -14.36
C VAL A 212 -5.69 5.82 -13.04
N TYR A 213 -4.74 6.51 -12.43
CA TYR A 213 -4.91 7.39 -11.29
C TYR A 213 -4.00 8.61 -11.47
N PRO A 214 -4.35 9.81 -10.98
CA PRO A 214 -3.51 11.00 -11.14
C PRO A 214 -2.10 10.79 -10.58
N ASN A 215 -1.10 11.28 -11.33
CA ASN A 215 0.30 11.23 -10.90
C ASN A 215 0.63 12.43 -10.01
N PRO A 216 1.09 12.23 -8.75
CA PRO A 216 1.46 13.33 -7.86
C PRO A 216 2.80 13.99 -8.18
N VAL A 217 3.70 13.30 -8.91
CA VAL A 217 5.08 13.78 -9.15
C VAL A 217 5.15 15.20 -9.72
N PRO A 218 4.29 15.62 -10.68
CA PRO A 218 4.31 16.99 -11.18
C PRO A 218 3.95 18.06 -10.16
N PHE A 219 3.28 17.71 -9.07
CA PHE A 219 2.74 18.66 -8.08
C PHE A 219 3.54 18.65 -6.77
N ALA A 220 4.04 17.51 -6.35
CA ALA A 220 4.70 17.36 -5.06
C ALA A 220 6.18 17.77 -5.09
N ASP A 221 6.69 18.22 -3.94
CA ASP A 221 8.13 18.39 -3.74
C ASP A 221 8.81 17.03 -3.57
N VAL A 222 8.16 16.11 -2.85
CA VAL A 222 8.62 14.73 -2.66
C VAL A 222 7.41 13.79 -2.71
N VAL A 223 7.61 12.62 -3.31
CA VAL A 223 6.63 11.54 -3.34
C VAL A 223 7.27 10.28 -2.75
N THR A 224 6.54 9.56 -1.92
CA THR A 224 6.95 8.23 -1.46
C THR A 224 5.95 7.18 -1.87
N THR A 225 6.39 5.95 -1.89
CA THR A 225 5.53 4.79 -2.03
C THR A 225 6.12 3.55 -1.40
N THR A 226 5.26 2.55 -1.16
CA THR A 226 5.66 1.15 -1.02
C THR A 226 5.70 0.48 -2.38
N THR A 227 6.40 -0.64 -2.48
CA THR A 227 6.50 -1.40 -3.75
C THR A 227 5.61 -2.64 -3.80
N HIS A 228 4.93 -3.01 -2.70
CA HIS A 228 4.27 -4.32 -2.54
C HIS A 228 2.74 -4.30 -2.53
N LYS A 229 2.08 -3.15 -2.75
CA LYS A 229 0.61 -3.05 -2.77
C LYS A 229 0.08 -3.17 -4.22
N THR A 230 -0.58 -2.13 -4.73
CA THR A 230 -1.03 -2.11 -6.13
C THR A 230 0.13 -2.25 -7.12
N LEU A 231 1.34 -1.84 -6.76
CA LEU A 231 2.53 -1.98 -7.61
C LEU A 231 3.02 -3.43 -7.75
N ARG A 232 2.58 -4.35 -6.89
CA ARG A 232 2.79 -5.81 -6.98
C ARG A 232 4.25 -6.26 -6.93
N GLY A 233 5.10 -5.53 -6.22
CA GLY A 233 6.53 -5.83 -6.07
C GLY A 233 6.90 -6.40 -4.70
N PRO A 234 8.21 -6.44 -4.39
CA PRO A 234 8.69 -6.86 -3.09
C PRO A 234 8.31 -5.86 -2.00
N ARG A 235 8.32 -6.29 -0.75
CA ARG A 235 8.14 -5.37 0.39
C ARG A 235 9.33 -4.41 0.47
N GLY A 236 9.05 -3.13 0.31
CA GLY A 236 10.07 -2.08 0.30
C GLY A 236 9.44 -0.69 0.17
N GLY A 237 10.28 0.34 0.25
CA GLY A 237 9.94 1.74 0.04
C GLY A 237 10.66 2.34 -1.17
N LEU A 238 10.17 3.49 -1.62
CA LEU A 238 10.72 4.27 -2.73
C LEU A 238 10.48 5.75 -2.46
N ILE A 239 11.45 6.60 -2.76
CA ILE A 239 11.32 8.06 -2.73
C ILE A 239 11.52 8.59 -4.15
N LEU A 240 10.67 9.49 -4.58
CA LEU A 240 10.71 10.13 -5.89
C LEU A 240 10.64 11.66 -5.73
N ALA A 241 11.25 12.39 -6.64
CA ALA A 241 11.11 13.85 -6.70
C ALA A 241 11.30 14.37 -8.13
N ARG A 242 10.87 15.60 -8.35
CA ARG A 242 11.31 16.39 -9.50
C ARG A 242 12.74 16.87 -9.27
N ALA A 243 13.41 17.32 -10.34
CA ALA A 243 14.76 17.85 -10.26
C ALA A 243 14.87 19.01 -9.26
N ASN A 244 15.58 18.76 -8.16
CA ASN A 244 15.94 19.75 -7.14
C ASN A 244 17.18 19.25 -6.39
N GLU A 245 18.34 19.77 -6.77
CA GLU A 245 19.62 19.30 -6.24
C GLU A 245 19.74 19.40 -4.71
N GLU A 246 19.13 20.44 -4.10
CA GLU A 246 19.12 20.61 -2.65
C GLU A 246 18.29 19.53 -1.94
N ILE A 247 17.07 19.28 -2.44
CA ILE A 247 16.19 18.25 -1.91
C ILE A 247 16.80 16.86 -2.12
N GLU A 248 17.33 16.57 -3.30
CA GLU A 248 17.96 15.28 -3.62
C GLU A 248 19.14 14.97 -2.68
N LYS A 249 20.01 15.93 -2.42
CA LYS A 249 21.12 15.78 -1.47
C LYS A 249 20.64 15.51 -0.05
N LYS A 250 19.62 16.24 0.40
CA LYS A 250 19.01 16.04 1.73
C LYS A 250 18.36 14.66 1.83
N LEU A 251 17.60 14.22 0.82
CA LEU A 251 16.96 12.91 0.79
C LEU A 251 17.99 11.77 0.82
N ASN A 252 19.02 11.86 -0.01
CA ASN A 252 20.09 10.86 0.00
C ASN A 252 20.77 10.79 1.36
N SER A 253 21.14 11.93 1.95
CA SER A 253 21.76 11.99 3.28
C SER A 253 20.83 11.45 4.39
N ALA A 254 19.54 11.72 4.28
CA ALA A 254 18.55 11.26 5.27
C ALA A 254 18.30 9.74 5.19
N VAL A 255 18.37 9.15 4.00
CA VAL A 255 18.31 7.69 3.85
C VAL A 255 19.61 7.07 4.34
N PHE A 256 20.74 7.43 3.76
CA PHE A 256 22.06 6.96 4.15
C PHE A 256 23.04 8.15 4.25
N PRO A 257 23.68 8.34 5.41
CA PRO A 257 23.70 7.50 6.62
C PRO A 257 22.63 7.86 7.66
N GLY A 258 21.65 8.72 7.34
CA GLY A 258 20.74 9.32 8.32
C GLY A 258 19.84 8.32 9.06
N ALA A 259 19.14 7.46 8.33
CA ALA A 259 18.16 6.54 8.89
C ALA A 259 18.49 5.05 8.66
N GLN A 260 19.37 4.74 7.72
CA GLN A 260 19.73 3.36 7.33
C GLN A 260 21.25 3.22 7.20
N GLY A 261 21.76 1.96 7.30
CA GLY A 261 23.10 1.53 6.93
C GLY A 261 23.10 0.89 5.54
N GLY A 262 23.69 -0.32 5.43
CA GLY A 262 23.76 -1.06 4.16
C GLY A 262 22.39 -1.31 3.54
N PRO A 263 22.21 -1.03 2.25
CA PRO A 263 20.96 -1.30 1.55
C PRO A 263 20.73 -2.79 1.35
N LEU A 264 19.47 -3.18 1.17
CA LEU A 264 19.07 -4.56 0.91
C LEU A 264 19.13 -4.81 -0.61
N GLU A 265 20.29 -5.15 -1.15
CA GLU A 265 20.50 -5.25 -2.60
C GLU A 265 19.64 -6.34 -3.27
N HIS A 266 19.33 -7.42 -2.56
CA HIS A 266 18.38 -8.44 -3.02
C HIS A 266 16.94 -7.90 -3.15
N VAL A 267 16.52 -7.00 -2.26
CA VAL A 267 15.22 -6.33 -2.37
C VAL A 267 15.23 -5.28 -3.49
N ILE A 268 16.33 -4.56 -3.66
CA ILE A 268 16.51 -3.60 -4.76
C ILE A 268 16.45 -4.32 -6.12
N ALA A 269 17.09 -5.49 -6.25
CA ALA A 269 16.96 -6.34 -7.43
C ALA A 269 15.50 -6.72 -7.71
N ALA A 270 14.78 -7.13 -6.68
CA ALA A 270 13.37 -7.46 -6.78
C ALA A 270 12.51 -6.22 -7.16
N LYS A 271 12.84 -5.01 -6.65
CA LYS A 271 12.23 -3.75 -7.11
C LYS A 271 12.51 -3.50 -8.60
N ALA A 272 13.74 -3.74 -9.07
CA ALA A 272 14.09 -3.59 -10.47
C ALA A 272 13.28 -4.52 -11.40
N VAL A 273 12.99 -5.75 -10.96
CA VAL A 273 12.08 -6.68 -11.67
C VAL A 273 10.66 -6.12 -11.67
N CYS A 274 10.12 -5.77 -10.51
CA CYS A 274 8.79 -5.20 -10.35
C CYS A 274 8.56 -3.98 -11.27
N PHE A 275 9.49 -3.04 -11.30
CA PHE A 275 9.37 -1.86 -12.14
C PHE A 275 9.42 -2.20 -13.63
N LYS A 276 10.21 -3.22 -14.02
CA LYS A 276 10.21 -3.72 -15.40
C LYS A 276 8.87 -4.33 -15.78
N GLU A 277 8.25 -5.10 -14.90
CA GLU A 277 6.91 -5.64 -15.11
C GLU A 277 5.86 -4.51 -15.22
N ALA A 278 5.95 -3.51 -14.35
CA ALA A 278 5.02 -2.37 -14.34
C ALA A 278 5.13 -1.47 -15.58
N LEU A 279 6.26 -1.49 -16.28
CA LEU A 279 6.46 -0.80 -17.56
C LEU A 279 5.84 -1.52 -18.76
N GLN A 280 5.35 -2.77 -18.59
CA GLN A 280 4.74 -3.53 -19.68
C GLN A 280 3.27 -3.12 -19.90
N PRO A 281 2.75 -3.19 -21.14
CA PRO A 281 1.35 -2.85 -21.43
C PRO A 281 0.34 -3.68 -20.65
N GLU A 282 0.67 -4.93 -20.33
CA GLU A 282 -0.17 -5.86 -19.57
C GLU A 282 -0.46 -5.36 -18.17
N PHE A 283 0.48 -4.62 -17.58
CA PHE A 283 0.30 -4.03 -16.25
C PHE A 283 -0.80 -2.97 -16.25
N LYS A 284 -0.94 -2.19 -17.32
CA LYS A 284 -2.04 -1.24 -17.49
C LYS A 284 -3.38 -1.97 -17.55
N THR A 285 -3.46 -3.05 -18.31
CA THR A 285 -4.66 -3.89 -18.41
C THR A 285 -5.03 -4.48 -17.05
N TYR A 286 -4.04 -4.95 -16.31
CA TYR A 286 -4.22 -5.45 -14.95
C TYR A 286 -4.80 -4.38 -14.02
N GLN A 287 -4.24 -3.17 -13.99
CA GLN A 287 -4.73 -2.10 -13.12
C GLN A 287 -6.13 -1.61 -13.51
N GLN A 288 -6.45 -1.59 -14.79
CA GLN A 288 -7.83 -1.32 -15.24
C GLN A 288 -8.80 -2.38 -14.73
N GLN A 289 -8.38 -3.65 -14.72
CA GLN A 289 -9.20 -4.74 -14.17
C GLN A 289 -9.37 -4.61 -12.65
N VAL A 290 -8.34 -4.18 -11.92
CA VAL A 290 -8.43 -3.89 -10.48
C VAL A 290 -9.54 -2.90 -10.19
N LEU A 291 -9.64 -1.80 -10.95
CA LEU A 291 -10.69 -0.79 -10.79
C LEU A 291 -12.08 -1.36 -11.09
N LYS A 292 -12.24 -2.09 -12.20
CA LYS A 292 -13.51 -2.71 -12.59
C LYS A 292 -14.00 -3.71 -11.54
N ASN A 293 -13.09 -4.49 -10.99
CA ASN A 293 -13.39 -5.45 -9.95
C ASN A 293 -13.90 -4.76 -8.68
N ALA A 294 -13.22 -3.70 -8.23
CA ALA A 294 -13.66 -2.93 -7.06
C ALA A 294 -15.06 -2.31 -7.27
N GLN A 295 -15.30 -1.69 -8.42
CA GLN A 295 -16.59 -1.10 -8.77
C GLN A 295 -17.70 -2.15 -8.85
N SER A 296 -17.42 -3.33 -9.40
CA SER A 296 -18.41 -4.41 -9.52
C SER A 296 -18.80 -5.00 -8.17
N MET A 297 -17.85 -5.10 -7.22
CA MET A 297 -18.15 -5.49 -5.83
C MET A 297 -19.01 -4.45 -5.13
N VAL A 298 -18.62 -3.17 -5.23
CA VAL A 298 -19.38 -2.05 -4.63
C VAL A 298 -20.85 -2.09 -5.07
N GLN A 299 -21.11 -2.31 -6.36
CA GLN A 299 -22.49 -2.36 -6.87
C GLN A 299 -23.32 -3.45 -6.19
N VAL A 300 -22.74 -4.63 -5.96
CA VAL A 300 -23.45 -5.73 -5.25
C VAL A 300 -23.79 -5.34 -3.82
N PHE A 301 -22.86 -4.71 -3.09
CA PHE A 301 -23.14 -4.25 -1.72
C PHE A 301 -24.25 -3.21 -1.67
N LEU A 302 -24.24 -2.24 -2.59
CA LEU A 302 -25.29 -1.22 -2.68
C LEU A 302 -26.66 -1.84 -3.02
N ASP A 303 -26.70 -2.77 -4.01
CA ASP A 303 -27.91 -3.48 -4.41
C ASP A 303 -28.50 -4.33 -3.26
N ARG A 304 -27.65 -4.82 -2.37
CA ARG A 304 -28.02 -5.57 -1.16
C ARG A 304 -28.31 -4.66 0.03
N GLY A 305 -28.30 -3.34 -0.13
CA GLY A 305 -28.66 -2.35 0.89
C GLY A 305 -27.60 -2.09 1.95
N PHE A 306 -26.34 -2.44 1.68
CA PHE A 306 -25.19 -2.04 2.50
C PHE A 306 -24.73 -0.63 2.14
N ASP A 307 -24.17 0.08 3.12
CA ASP A 307 -23.62 1.41 2.92
C ASP A 307 -22.12 1.32 2.58
N VAL A 308 -21.74 1.91 1.42
CA VAL A 308 -20.34 2.09 1.03
C VAL A 308 -19.95 3.54 1.25
N VAL A 309 -18.88 3.76 2.03
CA VAL A 309 -18.38 5.11 2.34
C VAL A 309 -18.09 5.86 1.04
N SER A 310 -18.48 7.14 0.98
CA SER A 310 -18.45 8.01 -0.21
C SER A 310 -19.27 7.49 -1.41
N GLY A 311 -20.20 6.57 -1.20
CA GLY A 311 -21.11 6.06 -2.23
C GLY A 311 -20.46 5.18 -3.29
N GLY A 312 -19.15 4.85 -3.15
CA GLY A 312 -18.46 4.04 -4.15
C GLY A 312 -16.94 4.13 -4.11
N THR A 313 -16.29 3.76 -5.21
CA THR A 313 -14.84 3.83 -5.33
C THR A 313 -14.37 4.29 -6.71
N GLN A 314 -13.28 5.04 -6.71
CA GLN A 314 -12.52 5.46 -7.89
C GLN A 314 -11.11 4.85 -7.92
N ASN A 315 -10.82 3.93 -7.00
CA ASN A 315 -9.53 3.23 -6.92
C ASN A 315 -9.71 1.74 -6.62
N HIS A 316 -8.69 1.09 -6.06
CA HIS A 316 -8.61 -0.35 -5.81
C HIS A 316 -9.29 -0.83 -4.53
N LEU A 317 -9.77 0.09 -3.69
CA LEU A 317 -10.36 -0.23 -2.39
C LEU A 317 -11.67 0.51 -2.16
N PHE A 318 -12.44 0.01 -1.22
CA PHE A 318 -13.61 0.70 -0.66
C PHE A 318 -13.80 0.33 0.81
N LEU A 319 -14.56 1.15 1.51
CA LEU A 319 -14.95 0.93 2.89
C LEU A 319 -16.42 0.56 2.94
N LEU A 320 -16.72 -0.61 3.50
CA LEU A 320 -18.06 -1.08 3.77
C LEU A 320 -18.46 -0.68 5.19
N SER A 321 -19.51 0.11 5.34
CA SER A 321 -20.07 0.46 6.64
C SER A 321 -21.08 -0.59 7.08
N LEU A 322 -20.95 -1.07 8.32
CA LEU A 322 -21.82 -2.06 8.95
C LEU A 322 -22.64 -1.45 10.10
N ILE A 323 -22.64 -0.10 10.22
CA ILE A 323 -23.38 0.60 11.29
C ILE A 323 -24.86 0.29 11.21
N LYS A 324 -25.44 0.35 10.00
CA LYS A 324 -26.88 0.12 9.76
C LYS A 324 -27.32 -1.30 10.11
N GLN A 325 -26.45 -2.28 9.93
CA GLN A 325 -26.70 -3.69 10.24
C GLN A 325 -26.40 -4.02 11.71
N ASP A 326 -25.87 -3.08 12.48
CA ASP A 326 -25.39 -3.25 13.86
C ASP A 326 -24.37 -4.38 14.03
N ILE A 327 -23.53 -4.63 12.98
CA ILE A 327 -22.47 -5.61 12.97
C ILE A 327 -21.15 -4.92 13.31
N THR A 328 -20.32 -5.56 14.15
CA THR A 328 -18.96 -5.03 14.38
C THR A 328 -18.01 -5.45 13.28
N GLY A 329 -17.03 -4.59 12.94
CA GLY A 329 -15.97 -4.95 12.01
C GLY A 329 -15.20 -6.18 12.50
N LYS A 330 -15.01 -6.32 13.81
CA LYS A 330 -14.33 -7.46 14.44
C LYS A 330 -15.08 -8.78 14.20
N ASP A 331 -16.40 -8.80 14.38
CA ASP A 331 -17.18 -10.04 14.20
C ASP A 331 -17.31 -10.40 12.72
N ALA A 332 -17.49 -9.38 11.85
CA ALA A 332 -17.49 -9.57 10.40
C ALA A 332 -16.17 -10.15 9.88
N ASP A 333 -15.04 -9.58 10.28
CA ASP A 333 -13.69 -10.08 9.95
C ASP A 333 -13.51 -11.54 10.39
N ALA A 334 -13.91 -11.88 11.61
CA ALA A 334 -13.83 -13.24 12.14
C ALA A 334 -14.74 -14.24 11.38
N ALA A 335 -15.97 -13.83 11.01
CA ALA A 335 -16.89 -14.69 10.25
C ALA A 335 -16.38 -14.94 8.83
N LEU A 336 -15.93 -13.91 8.13
CA LEU A 336 -15.35 -14.01 6.79
C LEU A 336 -14.06 -14.84 6.79
N GLY A 337 -13.21 -14.68 7.81
CA GLY A 337 -11.98 -15.48 7.96
C GLY A 337 -12.27 -16.98 8.06
N ARG A 338 -13.35 -17.40 8.76
CA ARG A 338 -13.77 -18.80 8.79
C ARG A 338 -14.26 -19.32 7.44
N ALA A 339 -14.74 -18.45 6.58
CA ALA A 339 -15.12 -18.77 5.22
C ALA A 339 -13.95 -18.66 4.21
N PHE A 340 -12.71 -18.49 4.69
CA PHE A 340 -11.52 -18.32 3.87
C PHE A 340 -11.53 -17.04 3.01
N ILE A 341 -12.18 -16.00 3.50
CA ILE A 341 -12.16 -14.65 2.92
C ILE A 341 -11.43 -13.72 3.90
N THR A 342 -10.25 -13.25 3.51
CA THR A 342 -9.39 -12.41 4.32
C THR A 342 -9.66 -10.94 4.02
N VAL A 343 -10.11 -10.19 5.04
CA VAL A 343 -10.34 -8.73 4.99
C VAL A 343 -9.65 -8.08 6.18
N ASN A 344 -9.77 -6.79 6.36
CA ASN A 344 -9.45 -6.16 7.64
C ASN A 344 -10.61 -5.27 8.13
N LYS A 345 -10.86 -5.34 9.43
CA LYS A 345 -11.75 -4.38 10.08
C LYS A 345 -11.19 -2.96 9.95
N ASN A 346 -12.06 -1.98 9.78
CA ASN A 346 -11.69 -0.58 9.61
C ASN A 346 -12.74 0.33 10.23
N SER A 347 -12.29 1.43 10.86
CA SER A 347 -13.21 2.48 11.27
C SER A 347 -13.84 3.13 10.04
N VAL A 348 -15.09 3.55 10.16
CA VAL A 348 -15.82 4.30 9.16
C VAL A 348 -16.15 5.70 9.71
N PRO A 349 -16.50 6.68 8.86
CA PRO A 349 -16.90 8.00 9.33
C PRO A 349 -18.00 7.92 10.39
N ASN A 350 -17.83 8.69 11.47
CA ASN A 350 -18.74 8.71 12.63
C ASN A 350 -18.91 7.34 13.30
N ASP A 351 -17.89 6.50 13.26
CA ASP A 351 -17.91 5.17 13.86
C ASP A 351 -18.26 5.25 15.36
N PRO A 352 -19.36 4.63 15.83
CA PRO A 352 -19.73 4.67 17.24
C PRO A 352 -18.89 3.74 18.12
N ARG A 353 -18.03 2.90 17.52
CA ARG A 353 -17.23 1.89 18.20
C ARG A 353 -15.76 2.29 18.28
N SER A 354 -15.06 1.70 19.22
CA SER A 354 -13.61 1.93 19.39
C SER A 354 -12.80 1.42 18.19
N PRO A 355 -11.58 1.95 17.95
CA PRO A 355 -10.71 1.48 16.87
C PRO A 355 -10.33 -0.01 16.92
N PHE A 356 -10.48 -0.65 18.09
CA PHE A 356 -10.21 -2.09 18.26
C PHE A 356 -11.36 -2.99 17.83
N VAL A 357 -12.58 -2.41 17.75
CA VAL A 357 -13.83 -3.13 17.39
C VAL A 357 -14.26 -2.73 15.99
N THR A 358 -14.39 -1.43 15.72
CA THR A 358 -14.81 -0.79 14.48
C THR A 358 -16.24 -1.16 14.03
N SER A 359 -16.75 -0.45 13.04
CA SER A 359 -18.07 -0.71 12.43
C SER A 359 -17.97 -0.86 10.92
N GLY A 360 -16.81 -1.23 10.40
CA GLY A 360 -16.63 -1.41 8.96
C GLY A 360 -15.53 -2.37 8.59
N LEU A 361 -15.47 -2.63 7.29
CA LEU A 361 -14.45 -3.42 6.64
C LEU A 361 -13.79 -2.59 5.53
N ARG A 362 -12.47 -2.73 5.37
CA ARG A 362 -11.76 -2.27 4.19
C ARG A 362 -11.56 -3.46 3.25
N ILE A 363 -11.99 -3.30 2.00
CA ILE A 363 -11.92 -4.34 0.96
C ILE A 363 -11.16 -3.78 -0.23
N GLY A 364 -10.25 -4.56 -0.78
CA GLY A 364 -9.45 -4.20 -1.96
C GLY A 364 -9.33 -5.36 -2.93
N THR A 365 -9.08 -5.05 -4.19
CA THR A 365 -9.12 -6.01 -5.30
C THR A 365 -7.79 -6.33 -5.99
N PRO A 366 -6.61 -5.81 -5.58
CA PRO A 366 -5.35 -6.13 -6.26
C PRO A 366 -5.02 -7.62 -6.28
N ALA A 367 -5.10 -8.30 -5.12
CA ALA A 367 -4.73 -9.71 -4.99
C ALA A 367 -5.65 -10.64 -5.79
N VAL A 368 -6.98 -10.47 -5.70
CA VAL A 368 -7.92 -11.27 -6.48
C VAL A 368 -7.79 -11.03 -7.98
N THR A 369 -7.45 -9.81 -8.40
CA THR A 369 -7.17 -9.50 -9.80
C THR A 369 -5.88 -10.16 -10.28
N THR A 370 -4.83 -10.19 -9.48
CA THR A 370 -3.59 -10.91 -9.79
C THR A 370 -3.87 -12.41 -9.95
N ARG A 371 -4.77 -12.96 -9.14
CA ARG A 371 -5.25 -14.32 -9.20
C ARG A 371 -6.03 -14.64 -10.47
N GLY A 372 -6.52 -13.63 -11.19
CA GLY A 372 -7.24 -13.77 -12.45
C GLY A 372 -8.74 -13.49 -12.38
N PHE A 373 -9.27 -13.06 -11.23
CA PHE A 373 -10.67 -12.69 -11.09
C PHE A 373 -11.02 -11.48 -11.97
N LYS A 374 -12.21 -11.51 -12.52
CA LYS A 374 -12.85 -10.42 -13.24
C LYS A 374 -14.16 -10.04 -12.55
N GLU A 375 -14.93 -9.19 -13.20
CA GLU A 375 -16.17 -8.66 -12.64
C GLU A 375 -17.19 -9.73 -12.23
N ALA A 376 -17.24 -10.86 -12.95
CA ALA A 376 -18.18 -11.94 -12.64
C ALA A 376 -17.83 -12.60 -11.30
N GLU A 377 -16.59 -13.05 -11.15
CA GLU A 377 -16.08 -13.68 -9.92
C GLU A 377 -16.16 -12.72 -8.73
N CYS A 378 -15.84 -11.42 -8.96
CA CYS A 378 -15.93 -10.40 -7.94
C CYS A 378 -17.37 -10.12 -7.48
N ARG A 379 -18.35 -10.17 -8.40
CA ARG A 379 -19.78 -10.06 -8.02
C ARG A 379 -20.24 -11.26 -7.20
N GLU A 380 -19.86 -12.48 -7.61
CA GLU A 380 -20.17 -13.68 -6.82
C GLU A 380 -19.58 -13.59 -5.42
N LEU A 381 -18.31 -13.22 -5.32
CA LEU A 381 -17.61 -13.06 -4.05
C LEU A 381 -18.28 -12.01 -3.15
N ALA A 382 -18.66 -10.85 -3.70
CA ALA A 382 -19.40 -9.83 -2.95
C ALA A 382 -20.76 -10.37 -2.46
N GLY A 383 -21.45 -11.16 -3.28
CA GLY A 383 -22.69 -11.86 -2.90
C GLY A 383 -22.47 -12.80 -1.70
N TRP A 384 -21.40 -13.60 -1.71
CA TRP A 384 -21.06 -14.50 -0.60
C TRP A 384 -20.73 -13.74 0.69
N ILE A 385 -20.05 -12.59 0.59
CA ILE A 385 -19.79 -11.72 1.73
C ILE A 385 -21.12 -11.20 2.30
N CYS A 386 -22.04 -10.73 1.44
CA CYS A 386 -23.37 -10.30 1.87
C CYS A 386 -24.14 -11.43 2.56
N ASP A 387 -24.12 -12.66 2.00
CA ASP A 387 -24.80 -13.82 2.58
C ASP A 387 -24.34 -14.08 4.02
N ILE A 388 -23.03 -14.01 4.29
CA ILE A 388 -22.46 -14.15 5.65
C ILE A 388 -22.89 -13.00 6.54
N LEU A 389 -22.80 -11.74 6.06
CA LEU A 389 -23.12 -10.56 6.87
C LEU A 389 -24.62 -10.45 7.21
N GLU A 390 -25.49 -10.91 6.33
CA GLU A 390 -26.95 -10.95 6.57
C GLU A 390 -27.38 -12.10 7.50
N ASN A 391 -26.54 -13.13 7.63
CA ASN A 391 -26.81 -14.31 8.45
C ASN A 391 -25.72 -14.52 9.52
N MET A 392 -25.32 -13.43 10.20
CA MET A 392 -24.30 -13.48 11.24
C MET A 392 -24.67 -14.50 12.33
N GLY A 393 -23.75 -15.43 12.59
CA GLY A 393 -23.91 -16.51 13.56
C GLY A 393 -24.47 -17.82 12.99
N ASP A 394 -24.87 -17.86 11.72
CA ASP A 394 -25.23 -19.12 11.05
C ASP A 394 -24.00 -19.78 10.43
N GLU A 395 -23.43 -20.74 11.15
CA GLU A 395 -22.24 -21.47 10.69
C GLU A 395 -22.49 -22.29 9.41
N SER A 396 -23.72 -22.66 9.11
CA SER A 396 -24.03 -23.40 7.88
C SER A 396 -23.86 -22.53 6.63
N VAL A 397 -24.14 -21.23 6.74
CA VAL A 397 -23.86 -20.24 5.67
C VAL A 397 -22.34 -20.06 5.51
N VAL A 398 -21.62 -19.92 6.63
CA VAL A 398 -20.15 -19.78 6.61
C VAL A 398 -19.49 -21.00 5.95
N ASP A 399 -19.90 -22.22 6.34
CA ASP A 399 -19.39 -23.46 5.79
C ASP A 399 -19.72 -23.59 4.29
N GLY A 400 -20.94 -23.25 3.90
CA GLY A 400 -21.36 -23.26 2.49
C GLY A 400 -20.57 -22.28 1.62
N VAL A 401 -20.27 -21.10 2.14
CA VAL A 401 -19.41 -20.12 1.45
C VAL A 401 -17.97 -20.60 1.40
N ARG A 402 -17.43 -21.20 2.47
CA ARG A 402 -16.06 -21.75 2.48
C ARG A 402 -15.85 -22.77 1.36
N GLU A 403 -16.81 -23.67 1.13
CA GLU A 403 -16.71 -24.65 0.03
C GLU A 403 -16.76 -23.96 -1.37
N LYS A 404 -17.55 -22.89 -1.53
CA LYS A 404 -17.53 -22.08 -2.75
C LYS A 404 -16.18 -21.39 -2.96
N VAL A 405 -15.59 -20.85 -1.90
CA VAL A 405 -14.27 -20.22 -1.92
C VAL A 405 -13.19 -21.21 -2.35
N LYS A 406 -13.15 -22.40 -1.75
CA LYS A 406 -12.21 -23.46 -2.16
C LYS A 406 -12.38 -23.81 -3.65
N ALA A 407 -13.63 -23.97 -4.09
CA ALA A 407 -13.93 -24.34 -5.47
C ALA A 407 -13.51 -23.27 -6.49
N ILE A 408 -13.68 -21.97 -6.17
CA ILE A 408 -13.23 -20.89 -7.06
C ILE A 408 -11.71 -20.74 -7.01
N CYS A 409 -11.08 -20.85 -5.83
CA CYS A 409 -9.64 -20.80 -5.67
C CYS A 409 -8.93 -21.87 -6.51
N ALA A 410 -9.47 -23.08 -6.55
CA ALA A 410 -8.93 -24.16 -7.37
C ALA A 410 -8.98 -23.87 -8.89
N LYS A 411 -9.91 -23.03 -9.36
CA LYS A 411 -9.99 -22.59 -10.76
C LYS A 411 -9.01 -21.46 -11.08
N PHE A 412 -8.60 -20.71 -10.09
CA PHE A 412 -7.74 -19.52 -10.20
C PHE A 412 -6.57 -19.65 -9.22
N PRO A 413 -5.63 -20.59 -9.41
CA PRO A 413 -4.46 -20.71 -8.54
C PRO A 413 -3.59 -19.46 -8.62
N VAL A 414 -2.87 -19.16 -7.54
CA VAL A 414 -1.98 -17.98 -7.49
C VAL A 414 -0.69 -18.24 -8.27
N TYR A 415 -0.03 -19.35 -8.01
CA TYR A 415 1.24 -19.72 -8.65
C TYR A 415 1.14 -20.95 -9.55
N GLY A 416 0.04 -21.68 -9.47
CA GLY A 416 -0.17 -22.92 -10.21
C GLY A 416 0.77 -24.04 -9.74
N ASN A 417 0.24 -25.13 -9.26
CA ASN A 417 1.00 -26.38 -9.09
C ASN A 417 0.89 -27.21 -10.37
#